data_3bcbe079467b47d40e14ff7297e7c9e2
#
_entry.id   3bcbe079467b47d40e14ff7297e7c9e2
#
_cell.length_a   1.000
_cell.length_b   1.000
_cell.length_c   1.000
_cell.angle_alpha   90.00
_cell.angle_beta   90.00
_cell.angle_gamma   90.00
#
_symmetry.space_group_name_H-M   'P 1'
#
loop_
_entity.id
_entity.type
_entity.pdbx_description
1 polymer ?
#
loop_
_entity_poly.entity_id
_entity_poly.type
_entity_poly.pdbx_seq_one_letter_code
_entity_poly.pdbx_strand_id
1 'polypeptide(L)'
;KDAKIKLNDGGSYDVHDPEFLTGANISVTITKEFMEAVENDELWSLRFPDTDSYTKEEMAVYDEEWSEIGDVREWEELGHGVRTYRQLPAKELWKLINICATYAAEPGIFFIDNANDDTNATAYGQKVVATNPCGEQPLAPWSVCNLAAINLANMVNKETNTVDYDKLKDT
;
A
#
# COMPACT_ATOMS: atom_id res chain seq x y z
N LYS A 1 -0.15 24.55 -9.96
CA LYS A 1 -0.92 25.32 -8.95
C LYS A 1 -1.26 24.38 -7.81
N ASP A 2 -0.76 24.70 -6.72
CA ASP A 2 -0.68 24.16 -5.36
C ASP A 2 -1.71 23.08 -5.02
N ALA A 3 -1.26 21.81 -4.97
CA ALA A 3 -2.03 20.73 -4.37
C ALA A 3 -2.11 21.00 -2.85
N LYS A 4 -3.30 21.35 -2.36
CA LYS A 4 -3.52 21.61 -0.93
C LYS A 4 -4.38 20.48 -0.35
N ILE A 5 -3.90 19.89 0.72
CA ILE A 5 -4.68 18.92 1.50
C ILE A 5 -5.49 19.70 2.53
N LYS A 6 -6.83 19.56 2.49
CA LYS A 6 -7.71 20.14 3.50
C LYS A 6 -7.71 19.26 4.74
N LEU A 7 -7.42 19.85 5.87
CA LEU A 7 -7.54 19.22 7.18
C LEU A 7 -8.97 19.30 7.72
N ASN A 8 -9.29 18.46 8.70
CA ASN A 8 -10.61 18.44 9.37
C ASN A 8 -10.94 19.74 10.10
N ASP A 9 -9.94 20.51 10.49
CA ASP A 9 -10.06 21.83 11.16
C ASP A 9 -10.21 23.01 10.19
N GLY A 10 -10.30 22.73 8.89
CA GLY A 10 -10.39 23.74 7.84
C GLY A 10 -9.04 24.31 7.37
N GLY A 11 -7.93 23.86 7.94
CA GLY A 11 -6.58 24.15 7.45
C GLY A 11 -6.26 23.46 6.13
N SER A 12 -5.18 23.88 5.49
CA SER A 12 -4.63 23.21 4.30
C SER A 12 -3.11 23.32 4.30
N TYR A 13 -2.44 22.22 3.94
CA TYR A 13 -1.00 22.21 3.69
C TYR A 13 -0.71 22.20 2.20
N ASP A 14 0.33 22.90 1.79
CA ASP A 14 0.99 22.65 0.52
C ASP A 14 1.87 21.41 0.66
N VAL A 15 1.97 20.59 -0.39
CA VAL A 15 2.81 19.38 -0.37
C VAL A 15 4.32 19.68 -0.19
N HIS A 16 4.71 20.93 -0.37
CA HIS A 16 6.07 21.43 -0.14
C HIS A 16 6.23 22.16 1.20
N ASP A 17 5.16 22.23 2.02
CA ASP A 17 5.23 22.85 3.32
C ASP A 17 6.16 22.05 4.24
N PRO A 18 7.13 22.67 4.92
CA PRO A 18 8.02 21.99 5.86
C PRO A 18 7.28 21.30 7.02
N GLU A 19 6.08 21.75 7.34
CA GLU A 19 5.22 21.11 8.37
C GLU A 19 4.43 19.91 7.82
N PHE A 20 4.41 19.75 6.48
CA PHE A 20 3.81 18.56 5.87
C PHE A 20 4.75 17.36 6.08
N LEU A 21 4.17 16.16 6.22
CA LEU A 21 4.91 14.92 6.48
C LEU A 21 5.77 14.53 5.25
N THR A 22 6.93 15.16 5.10
CA THR A 22 7.85 14.95 3.97
C THR A 22 8.92 13.89 4.24
N GLY A 23 9.08 13.45 5.48
CA GLY A 23 10.11 12.49 5.90
C GLY A 23 9.64 11.04 5.98
N ALA A 24 8.47 10.69 5.42
CA ALA A 24 7.94 9.34 5.42
C ALA A 24 7.64 8.86 3.99
N ASN A 25 8.01 7.62 3.69
CA ASN A 25 7.55 6.95 2.48
C ASN A 25 6.15 6.40 2.74
N ILE A 26 5.19 6.77 1.90
CA ILE A 26 3.79 6.41 2.03
C ILE A 26 3.30 5.83 0.70
N SER A 27 2.59 4.71 0.75
CA SER A 27 1.92 4.14 -0.41
C SER A 27 0.42 4.02 -0.16
N VAL A 28 -0.37 4.25 -1.20
CA VAL A 28 -1.81 4.04 -1.18
C VAL A 28 -2.13 2.75 -1.90
N THR A 29 -2.83 1.87 -1.20
CA THR A 29 -3.34 0.62 -1.76
C THR A 29 -4.59 0.92 -2.59
N ILE A 30 -4.56 0.54 -3.86
CA ILE A 30 -5.64 0.71 -4.82
C ILE A 30 -6.27 -0.65 -5.12
N THR A 31 -7.60 -0.73 -4.98
CA THR A 31 -8.39 -1.92 -5.30
C THR A 31 -9.02 -1.81 -6.68
N LYS A 32 -9.43 -2.94 -7.28
CA LYS A 32 -10.22 -2.96 -8.52
C LYS A 32 -11.54 -2.21 -8.34
N GLU A 33 -12.21 -2.43 -7.21
CA GLU A 33 -13.45 -1.73 -6.85
C GLU A 33 -13.28 -0.19 -6.86
N PHE A 34 -12.16 0.32 -6.32
CA PHE A 34 -11.89 1.76 -6.38
C PHE A 34 -11.69 2.26 -7.81
N MET A 35 -10.96 1.52 -8.65
CA MET A 35 -10.75 1.91 -10.03
C MET A 35 -12.04 1.88 -10.85
N GLU A 36 -12.92 0.90 -10.62
CA GLU A 36 -14.24 0.84 -11.22
C GLU A 36 -15.10 2.05 -10.80
N ALA A 37 -15.06 2.44 -9.52
CA ALA A 37 -15.73 3.66 -9.05
C ALA A 37 -15.17 4.93 -9.71
N VAL A 38 -13.85 4.98 -9.97
CA VAL A 38 -13.22 6.07 -10.73
C VAL A 38 -13.73 6.12 -12.17
N GLU A 39 -13.78 4.98 -12.86
CA GLU A 39 -14.24 4.90 -14.25
C GLU A 39 -15.71 5.28 -14.40
N ASN A 40 -16.54 4.81 -13.48
CA ASN A 40 -17.99 5.02 -13.49
C ASN A 40 -18.43 6.37 -12.89
N ASP A 41 -17.49 7.18 -12.38
CA ASP A 41 -17.79 8.48 -11.73
C ASP A 41 -18.67 8.37 -10.48
N GLU A 42 -18.38 7.35 -9.66
CA GLU A 42 -19.14 7.02 -8.46
C GLU A 42 -18.55 7.67 -7.21
N LEU A 43 -19.32 7.61 -6.11
CA LEU A 43 -18.84 7.97 -4.79
C LEU A 43 -18.02 6.84 -4.20
N TRP A 44 -16.90 7.19 -3.60
CA TRP A 44 -16.08 6.27 -2.82
C TRP A 44 -16.27 6.48 -1.33
N SER A 45 -16.50 5.38 -0.62
CA SER A 45 -16.67 5.38 0.84
C SER A 45 -15.35 5.05 1.53
N LEU A 46 -14.87 5.93 2.38
CA LEU A 46 -13.76 5.64 3.30
C LEU A 46 -14.30 4.83 4.47
N ARG A 47 -14.03 3.52 4.45
CA ARG A 47 -14.54 2.54 5.41
C ARG A 47 -13.39 2.01 6.27
N PHE A 48 -13.68 1.81 7.55
CA PHE A 48 -12.76 1.19 8.51
C PHE A 48 -13.56 0.36 9.52
N PRO A 49 -12.92 -0.60 10.21
CA PRO A 49 -13.56 -1.28 11.35
C PRO A 49 -14.11 -0.27 12.35
N ASP A 50 -15.38 -0.46 12.79
CA ASP A 50 -16.06 0.47 13.70
C ASP A 50 -15.70 0.19 15.16
N THR A 51 -14.40 0.30 15.47
CA THR A 51 -13.84 -0.02 16.78
C THR A 51 -14.46 0.79 17.93
N ASP A 52 -15.02 1.96 17.64
CA ASP A 52 -15.71 2.80 18.63
C ASP A 52 -17.02 2.17 19.13
N SER A 53 -17.64 1.31 18.31
CA SER A 53 -18.93 0.66 18.60
C SER A 53 -18.77 -0.79 19.07
N TYR A 54 -17.54 -1.34 19.05
CA TYR A 54 -17.29 -2.73 19.39
C TYR A 54 -17.48 -3.00 20.88
N THR A 55 -18.08 -4.15 21.17
CA THR A 55 -18.06 -4.76 22.51
C THR A 55 -16.64 -5.16 22.88
N LYS A 56 -16.44 -5.56 24.13
CA LYS A 56 -15.11 -6.08 24.56
C LYS A 56 -14.70 -7.36 23.83
N GLU A 57 -15.69 -8.19 23.53
CA GLU A 57 -15.53 -9.44 22.80
C GLU A 57 -15.15 -9.17 21.34
N GLU A 58 -15.81 -8.23 20.67
CA GLU A 58 -15.49 -7.83 19.29
C GLU A 58 -14.13 -7.13 19.20
N MET A 59 -13.76 -6.31 20.20
CA MET A 59 -12.41 -5.75 20.27
C MET A 59 -11.33 -6.82 20.43
N ALA A 60 -11.58 -7.87 21.19
CA ALA A 60 -10.62 -8.97 21.31
C ALA A 60 -10.41 -9.69 19.97
N VAL A 61 -11.49 -9.92 19.21
CA VAL A 61 -11.42 -10.47 17.85
C VAL A 61 -10.65 -9.53 16.92
N TYR A 62 -10.94 -8.22 16.97
CA TYR A 62 -10.21 -7.22 16.19
C TYR A 62 -8.71 -7.23 16.48
N ASP A 63 -8.32 -7.26 17.76
CA ASP A 63 -6.91 -7.26 18.16
C ASP A 63 -6.17 -8.54 17.72
N GLU A 64 -6.88 -9.68 17.61
CA GLU A 64 -6.31 -10.96 17.20
C GLU A 64 -6.24 -11.09 15.67
N GLU A 65 -7.30 -10.72 14.94
CA GLU A 65 -7.49 -11.13 13.55
C GLU A 65 -7.24 -10.02 12.53
N TRP A 66 -7.45 -8.73 12.90
CA TRP A 66 -7.36 -7.64 11.93
C TRP A 66 -5.99 -7.54 11.24
N SER A 67 -4.90 -7.81 11.95
CA SER A 67 -3.56 -7.75 11.37
C SER A 67 -3.29 -8.81 10.29
N GLU A 68 -4.02 -9.92 10.36
CA GLU A 68 -3.94 -11.01 9.37
C GLU A 68 -4.82 -10.73 8.14
N ILE A 69 -6.01 -10.17 8.38
CA ILE A 69 -7.00 -9.89 7.34
C ILE A 69 -6.60 -8.63 6.56
N GLY A 70 -6.37 -7.51 7.24
CA GLY A 70 -5.89 -6.26 6.68
C GLY A 70 -6.75 -5.63 5.57
N ASP A 71 -7.93 -6.19 5.28
CA ASP A 71 -8.85 -5.80 4.22
C ASP A 71 -10.25 -5.56 4.79
N VAL A 72 -10.73 -4.31 4.71
CA VAL A 72 -12.04 -3.93 5.24
C VAL A 72 -13.21 -4.66 4.54
N ARG A 73 -13.03 -5.06 3.29
CA ARG A 73 -14.04 -5.82 2.53
C ARG A 73 -14.23 -7.21 3.13
N GLU A 74 -13.12 -7.91 3.32
CA GLU A 74 -13.12 -9.25 3.95
C GLU A 74 -13.60 -9.18 5.40
N TRP A 75 -13.22 -8.14 6.14
CA TRP A 75 -13.69 -7.90 7.51
C TRP A 75 -15.22 -7.77 7.59
N GLU A 76 -15.80 -7.03 6.64
CA GLU A 76 -17.25 -6.88 6.52
C GLU A 76 -17.95 -8.17 6.09
N GLU A 77 -17.36 -8.94 5.16
CA GLU A 77 -17.87 -10.24 4.71
C GLU A 77 -17.90 -11.29 5.83
N LEU A 78 -16.95 -11.22 6.76
CA LEU A 78 -16.92 -12.05 7.96
C LEU A 78 -17.98 -11.63 9.01
N GLY A 79 -18.72 -10.56 8.77
CA GLY A 79 -19.81 -10.10 9.61
C GLY A 79 -19.41 -9.09 10.69
N HIS A 80 -18.21 -8.58 10.65
CA HIS A 80 -17.74 -7.58 11.61
C HIS A 80 -18.23 -6.17 11.26
N GLY A 81 -18.42 -5.34 12.27
CA GLY A 81 -18.91 -3.96 12.11
C GLY A 81 -17.90 -3.08 11.36
N VAL A 82 -18.37 -2.44 10.29
CA VAL A 82 -17.61 -1.49 9.49
C VAL A 82 -18.36 -0.16 9.44
N ARG A 83 -17.60 0.92 9.52
CA ARG A 83 -18.16 2.28 9.49
C ARG A 83 -17.63 3.06 8.29
N THR A 84 -18.55 3.74 7.60
CA THR A 84 -18.21 4.75 6.61
C THR A 84 -17.98 6.09 7.31
N TYR A 85 -16.72 6.54 7.32
CA TYR A 85 -16.34 7.82 7.93
C TYR A 85 -16.57 9.00 7.00
N ARG A 86 -16.42 8.78 5.70
CA ARG A 86 -16.59 9.82 4.70
C ARG A 86 -16.90 9.22 3.33
N GLN A 87 -17.67 9.97 2.53
CA GLN A 87 -17.85 9.71 1.10
C GLN A 87 -17.36 10.89 0.29
N LEU A 88 -16.72 10.60 -0.85
CA LEU A 88 -16.22 11.60 -1.79
C LEU A 88 -16.21 11.01 -3.21
N PRO A 89 -16.24 11.86 -4.26
CA PRO A 89 -16.14 11.38 -5.63
C PRO A 89 -14.81 10.64 -5.85
N ALA A 90 -14.88 9.40 -6.35
CA ALA A 90 -13.68 8.57 -6.58
C ALA A 90 -12.68 9.24 -7.54
N LYS A 91 -13.18 9.89 -8.60
CA LYS A 91 -12.36 10.66 -9.55
C LYS A 91 -11.58 11.81 -8.90
N GLU A 92 -12.21 12.51 -7.95
CA GLU A 92 -11.52 13.62 -7.27
C GLU A 92 -10.41 13.10 -6.35
N LEU A 93 -10.66 11.99 -5.65
CA LEU A 93 -9.64 11.33 -4.84
C LEU A 93 -8.49 10.83 -5.71
N TRP A 94 -8.78 10.14 -6.81
CA TRP A 94 -7.79 9.66 -7.75
C TRP A 94 -6.95 10.79 -8.34
N LYS A 95 -7.60 11.89 -8.73
CA LYS A 95 -6.92 13.09 -9.21
C LYS A 95 -5.99 13.69 -8.16
N LEU A 96 -6.45 13.76 -6.90
CA LEU A 96 -5.61 14.26 -5.80
C LEU A 96 -4.37 13.39 -5.59
N ILE A 97 -4.53 12.06 -5.56
CA ILE A 97 -3.42 11.11 -5.43
C ILE A 97 -2.39 11.35 -6.56
N ASN A 98 -2.84 11.43 -7.81
CA ASN A 98 -1.95 11.65 -8.96
C ASN A 98 -1.25 13.02 -8.90
N ILE A 99 -1.93 14.07 -8.47
CA ILE A 99 -1.32 15.39 -8.31
C ILE A 99 -0.21 15.32 -7.25
N CYS A 100 -0.48 14.74 -6.09
CA CYS A 100 0.51 14.61 -5.02
C CYS A 100 1.71 13.75 -5.48
N ALA A 101 1.47 12.61 -6.09
CA ALA A 101 2.52 11.73 -6.62
C ALA A 101 3.39 12.44 -7.67
N THR A 102 2.80 13.27 -8.52
CA THR A 102 3.54 14.01 -9.55
C THR A 102 4.42 15.14 -8.97
N TYR A 103 3.91 15.86 -7.97
CA TYR A 103 4.63 17.03 -7.43
C TYR A 103 5.60 16.68 -6.29
N ALA A 104 5.25 15.69 -5.45
CA ALA A 104 6.01 15.34 -4.26
C ALA A 104 6.67 13.96 -4.34
N ALA A 105 6.47 13.20 -5.43
CA ALA A 105 6.84 11.78 -5.58
C ALA A 105 6.21 10.86 -4.52
N GLU A 106 5.18 11.34 -3.82
CA GLU A 106 4.40 10.63 -2.80
C GLU A 106 2.90 10.97 -2.95
N PRO A 107 2.00 10.02 -2.68
CA PRO A 107 2.25 8.64 -2.27
C PRO A 107 2.67 7.74 -3.45
N GLY A 108 3.32 6.61 -3.14
CA GLY A 108 3.41 5.48 -4.06
C GLY A 108 2.03 4.87 -4.31
N ILE A 109 1.84 4.18 -5.43
CA ILE A 109 0.58 3.54 -5.79
C ILE A 109 0.79 2.04 -5.89
N PHE A 110 -0.05 1.26 -5.21
CA PHE A 110 0.03 -0.19 -5.18
C PHE A 110 -1.31 -0.84 -5.48
N PHE A 111 -1.39 -1.60 -6.58
CA PHE A 111 -2.59 -2.31 -7.01
C PHE A 111 -2.66 -3.68 -6.33
N ILE A 112 -3.26 -3.75 -5.14
CA ILE A 112 -3.22 -4.93 -4.27
C ILE A 112 -3.95 -6.14 -4.85
N ASP A 113 -5.08 -5.92 -5.51
CA ASP A 113 -5.85 -7.03 -6.08
C ASP A 113 -5.06 -7.69 -7.22
N ASN A 114 -4.39 -6.89 -8.06
CA ASN A 114 -3.52 -7.42 -9.12
C ASN A 114 -2.31 -8.16 -8.54
N ALA A 115 -1.72 -7.63 -7.46
CA ALA A 115 -0.61 -8.30 -6.78
C ALA A 115 -1.05 -9.67 -6.22
N ASN A 116 -2.22 -9.75 -5.60
CA ASN A 116 -2.76 -11.01 -5.07
C ASN A 116 -3.14 -12.00 -6.16
N ASP A 117 -3.59 -11.53 -7.34
CA ASP A 117 -3.91 -12.41 -8.46
C ASP A 117 -2.67 -13.11 -9.04
N ASP A 118 -1.53 -12.41 -9.07
CA ASP A 118 -0.32 -12.85 -9.79
C ASP A 118 0.84 -13.27 -8.88
N THR A 119 0.74 -13.10 -7.54
CA THR A 119 1.83 -13.44 -6.63
C THR A 119 1.98 -14.93 -6.40
N ASN A 120 3.23 -15.39 -6.30
CA ASN A 120 3.54 -16.76 -5.89
C ASN A 120 3.16 -17.05 -4.42
N ALA A 121 2.96 -16.02 -3.60
CA ALA A 121 2.62 -16.16 -2.19
C ALA A 121 1.29 -16.89 -1.98
N THR A 122 0.33 -16.73 -2.88
CA THR A 122 -0.98 -17.41 -2.84
C THR A 122 -0.86 -18.94 -2.93
N ALA A 123 0.16 -19.45 -3.64
CA ALA A 123 0.43 -20.88 -3.72
C ALA A 123 0.81 -21.51 -2.36
N TYR A 124 1.21 -20.70 -1.41
CA TYR A 124 1.56 -21.10 -0.04
C TYR A 124 0.49 -20.67 0.98
N GLY A 125 -0.67 -20.25 0.52
CA GLY A 125 -1.76 -19.79 1.38
C GLY A 125 -1.51 -18.40 2.00
N GLN A 126 -0.60 -17.63 1.45
CA GLN A 126 -0.31 -16.26 1.91
C GLN A 126 -1.06 -15.25 1.06
N LYS A 127 -1.59 -14.20 1.71
CA LYS A 127 -2.23 -13.05 1.07
C LYS A 127 -1.37 -11.82 1.27
N VAL A 128 -1.15 -11.06 0.22
CA VAL A 128 -0.50 -9.75 0.32
C VAL A 128 -1.47 -8.75 0.94
N VAL A 129 -1.07 -8.10 2.03
CA VAL A 129 -1.87 -7.09 2.74
C VAL A 129 -1.25 -5.70 2.70
N ALA A 130 0.04 -5.59 2.43
CA ALA A 130 0.76 -4.33 2.40
C ALA A 130 2.01 -4.41 1.51
N THR A 131 2.76 -3.31 1.45
CA THR A 131 4.11 -3.27 0.90
C THR A 131 5.09 -2.77 1.97
N ASN A 132 6.40 -2.94 1.71
CA ASN A 132 7.42 -2.18 2.42
C ASN A 132 7.29 -0.67 2.12
N PRO A 133 7.97 0.24 2.85
CA PRO A 133 7.80 1.68 2.69
C PRO A 133 8.02 2.22 1.27
N CYS A 134 8.96 1.65 0.51
CA CYS A 134 9.26 2.09 -0.86
C CYS A 134 8.31 1.48 -1.91
N GLY A 135 7.47 0.50 -1.54
CA GLY A 135 6.43 -0.07 -2.40
C GLY A 135 6.91 -1.16 -3.37
N GLU A 136 8.20 -1.55 -3.34
CA GLU A 136 8.75 -2.55 -4.27
C GLU A 136 8.55 -3.99 -3.83
N GLN A 137 8.18 -4.23 -2.57
CA GLN A 137 8.03 -5.57 -2.01
C GLN A 137 6.61 -5.78 -1.46
N PRO A 138 5.74 -6.49 -2.18
CA PRO A 138 4.45 -6.96 -1.64
C PRO A 138 4.66 -7.97 -0.51
N LEU A 139 3.97 -7.77 0.61
CA LEU A 139 4.18 -8.54 1.84
C LEU A 139 2.87 -9.10 2.38
N ALA A 140 2.92 -10.36 2.81
CA ALA A 140 1.91 -10.97 3.66
C ALA A 140 2.11 -10.53 5.13
N PRO A 141 1.11 -10.75 6.02
CA PRO A 141 1.29 -10.50 7.45
C PRO A 141 2.54 -11.20 8.01
N TRP A 142 3.20 -10.54 8.95
CA TRP A 142 4.42 -11.05 9.63
C TRP A 142 5.58 -11.40 8.70
N SER A 143 5.56 -10.90 7.47
CA SER A 143 6.64 -11.06 6.49
C SER A 143 7.75 -10.04 6.70
N VAL A 144 8.92 -10.34 6.16
CA VAL A 144 10.09 -9.46 6.20
C VAL A 144 10.67 -9.26 4.81
N CYS A 145 11.16 -8.07 4.55
CA CYS A 145 11.89 -7.73 3.33
C CYS A 145 13.41 -7.90 3.58
N ASN A 146 14.04 -8.82 2.85
CA ASN A 146 15.48 -8.99 2.85
C ASN A 146 16.07 -8.30 1.63
N LEU A 147 17.00 -7.36 1.86
CA LEU A 147 17.70 -6.65 0.79
C LEU A 147 19.07 -7.26 0.58
N ALA A 148 19.41 -7.56 -0.68
CA ALA A 148 20.72 -8.00 -1.08
C ALA A 148 21.09 -7.39 -2.43
N ALA A 149 22.37 -7.18 -2.66
CA ALA A 149 22.89 -6.71 -3.93
C ALA A 149 24.23 -7.37 -4.23
N ILE A 150 24.36 -7.89 -5.45
CA ILE A 150 25.62 -8.47 -5.95
C ILE A 150 26.30 -7.42 -6.84
N ASN A 151 27.56 -7.10 -6.53
CA ASN A 151 28.37 -6.24 -7.39
C ASN A 151 28.85 -7.05 -8.60
N LEU A 152 28.09 -6.99 -9.69
CA LEU A 152 28.39 -7.74 -10.92
C LEU A 152 29.73 -7.38 -11.54
N ALA A 153 30.28 -6.17 -11.30
CA ALA A 153 31.62 -5.80 -11.78
C ALA A 153 32.72 -6.69 -11.16
N ASN A 154 32.52 -7.20 -9.95
CA ASN A 154 33.44 -8.13 -9.30
C ASN A 154 33.35 -9.58 -9.84
N MET A 155 32.30 -9.84 -10.63
CA MET A 155 32.11 -11.17 -11.26
C MET A 155 32.74 -11.27 -12.66
N VAL A 156 33.41 -10.21 -13.12
CA VAL A 156 34.08 -10.21 -14.41
C VAL A 156 35.51 -10.72 -14.24
N ASN A 157 35.87 -11.77 -14.99
CA ASN A 157 37.25 -12.15 -15.16
C ASN A 157 37.94 -11.17 -16.13
N LYS A 158 38.87 -10.38 -15.61
CA LYS A 158 39.55 -9.31 -16.37
C LYS A 158 40.51 -9.81 -17.45
N GLU A 159 41.00 -11.05 -17.33
CA GLU A 159 41.92 -11.64 -18.28
C GLU A 159 41.18 -12.15 -19.53
N THR A 160 40.03 -12.78 -19.33
CA THR A 160 39.20 -13.34 -20.39
C THR A 160 38.10 -12.41 -20.88
N ASN A 161 37.83 -11.34 -20.14
CA ASN A 161 36.71 -10.41 -20.35
C ASN A 161 35.35 -11.11 -20.42
N THR A 162 35.16 -12.13 -19.58
CA THR A 162 33.94 -12.93 -19.48
C THR A 162 33.41 -12.92 -18.05
N VAL A 163 32.12 -13.24 -17.88
CA VAL A 163 31.49 -13.38 -16.54
C VAL A 163 31.98 -14.71 -15.92
N ASP A 164 32.44 -14.65 -14.68
CA ASP A 164 32.72 -15.79 -13.84
C ASP A 164 31.41 -16.30 -13.21
N TYR A 165 30.74 -17.21 -13.90
CA TYR A 165 29.46 -17.76 -13.48
C TYR A 165 29.59 -18.67 -12.24
N ASP A 166 30.70 -19.32 -12.03
CA ASP A 166 30.93 -20.17 -10.86
C ASP A 166 30.99 -19.28 -9.61
N LYS A 167 31.79 -18.22 -9.67
CA LYS A 167 31.85 -17.23 -8.60
C LYS A 167 30.48 -16.57 -8.33
N LEU A 168 29.74 -16.23 -9.38
CA LEU A 168 28.40 -15.62 -9.23
C LEU A 168 27.42 -16.58 -8.55
N LYS A 169 27.52 -17.87 -8.84
CA LYS A 169 26.68 -18.91 -8.25
C LYS A 169 26.99 -19.13 -6.77
N ASP A 170 28.25 -19.00 -6.38
CA ASP A 170 28.72 -19.27 -5.02
C ASP A 170 28.59 -18.06 -4.09
N THR A 171 28.19 -16.87 -4.63
CA THR A 171 27.99 -15.61 -3.88
C THR A 171 26.54 -15.47 -3.44
#